data_fc3e4011f5e62e63b35d5c57ce3cafe0
#
_entry.id   fc3e4011f5e62e63b35d5c57ce3cafe0
#
_cell.length_a   1.000
_cell.length_b   1.000
_cell.length_c   1.000
_cell.angle_alpha   90.00
_cell.angle_beta   90.00
_cell.angle_gamma   90.00
#
_symmetry.space_group_name_H-M   'P 1'
#
loop_
_entity.id
_entity.type
_entity.pdbx_description
1 polymer ?
#
loop_
_entity_poly.entity_id
_entity_poly.type
_entity_poly.pdbx_seq_one_letter_code
_entity_poly.pdbx_strand_id
1 'polypeptide(L)'
;RQMCIRDSSDNDIPVVICIPNDNISDLWFLKKLKSCVKVIATPNGTDYYDAIALGEKLCKDPRYLAEGGAKNVARRDGMGTTILSAVEVIGRIPDAYFQAVGSGTGAIAAWENACRLAKDGRFGENRMRVYCAQNSPFTLMYDSWKAGSRELVPITPEESRGKAEVILAKVLSNRKPPYSLAGGLFDVLKESNGDFYKVSNDQIVYWMLQFFNKEGYDILPAAACAVAALKNALEDGVVKRDETVMLNITGAGMLNATSKGFEMKKPDLILSTDLSAEE
;
A
#
# COMPACT_ATOMS: atom_id res chain seq x y z
N ARG A 1 7.28 2.28 -1.90
CA ARG A 1 8.27 1.41 -2.59
C ARG A 1 8.96 2.11 -3.74
N GLN A 2 8.23 2.79 -4.62
CA GLN A 2 8.81 3.43 -5.80
C GLN A 2 9.89 4.45 -5.44
N MET A 3 9.66 5.28 -4.44
CA MET A 3 10.65 6.27 -3.99
C MET A 3 11.91 5.61 -3.44
N CYS A 4 11.79 4.61 -2.56
CA CYS A 4 12.95 3.91 -1.99
C CYS A 4 13.83 3.23 -3.05
N ILE A 5 13.22 2.65 -4.10
CA ILE A 5 13.97 2.03 -5.21
C ILE A 5 14.73 3.09 -5.99
N ARG A 6 14.12 4.23 -6.27
CA ARG A 6 14.75 5.33 -6.97
C ARG A 6 15.87 5.94 -6.12
N ASP A 7 15.62 6.19 -4.86
CA ASP A 7 16.61 6.72 -3.93
C ASP A 7 17.82 5.79 -3.82
N SER A 8 17.60 4.47 -3.73
CA SER A 8 18.69 3.50 -3.75
C SER A 8 19.49 3.58 -5.05
N SER A 9 18.80 3.65 -6.21
CA SER A 9 19.46 3.81 -7.50
C SER A 9 20.26 5.11 -7.59
N ASP A 10 19.67 6.23 -7.17
CA ASP A 10 20.31 7.55 -7.27
C ASP A 10 21.57 7.64 -6.37
N ASN A 11 21.57 6.91 -5.25
CA ASN A 11 22.69 6.87 -4.29
C ASN A 11 23.61 5.64 -4.42
N ASP A 12 23.51 4.88 -5.51
CA ASP A 12 24.31 3.68 -5.78
C ASP A 12 24.21 2.59 -4.68
N ILE A 13 23.07 2.52 -3.98
CA ILE A 13 22.81 1.51 -2.97
C ILE A 13 22.31 0.24 -3.67
N PRO A 14 22.97 -0.92 -3.49
CA PRO A 14 22.51 -2.17 -4.07
C PRO A 14 21.11 -2.54 -3.58
N VAL A 15 20.20 -2.83 -4.50
CA VAL A 15 18.84 -3.25 -4.19
C VAL A 15 18.37 -4.36 -5.12
N VAL A 16 17.67 -5.35 -4.56
CA VAL A 16 16.99 -6.41 -5.30
C VAL A 16 15.48 -6.21 -5.15
N ILE A 17 14.79 -6.17 -6.28
CA ILE A 17 13.33 -6.05 -6.34
C ILE A 17 12.76 -7.41 -6.73
N CYS A 18 11.95 -8.01 -5.87
CA CYS A 18 11.15 -9.19 -6.20
C CYS A 18 9.74 -8.76 -6.60
N ILE A 19 9.28 -9.23 -7.77
CA ILE A 19 7.98 -8.84 -8.35
C ILE A 19 7.41 -9.99 -9.19
N PRO A 20 6.07 -10.19 -9.24
CA PRO A 20 5.49 -11.09 -10.22
C PRO A 20 5.77 -10.61 -11.64
N ASN A 21 6.11 -11.53 -12.55
CA ASN A 21 6.41 -11.16 -13.93
C ASN A 21 5.22 -10.45 -14.62
N ASP A 22 3.99 -10.84 -14.29
CA ASP A 22 2.79 -10.20 -14.81
C ASP A 22 2.61 -8.75 -14.34
N ASN A 23 3.33 -8.34 -13.28
CA ASN A 23 3.30 -6.99 -12.73
C ASN A 23 4.54 -6.14 -13.07
N ILE A 24 5.39 -6.58 -13.98
CA ILE A 24 6.58 -5.82 -14.42
C ILE A 24 6.22 -4.40 -14.89
N SER A 25 5.05 -4.24 -15.53
CA SER A 25 4.55 -2.94 -15.98
C SER A 25 4.37 -1.93 -14.82
N ASP A 26 4.19 -2.40 -13.59
CA ASP A 26 4.08 -1.53 -12.41
C ASP A 26 5.41 -0.84 -12.08
N LEU A 27 6.51 -1.29 -12.68
CA LEU A 27 7.84 -0.71 -12.56
C LEU A 27 8.13 0.34 -13.65
N TRP A 28 7.11 0.90 -14.31
CA TRP A 28 7.21 1.88 -15.39
C TRP A 28 8.12 3.09 -15.10
N PHE A 29 8.27 3.46 -13.83
CA PHE A 29 9.13 4.56 -13.37
C PHE A 29 10.63 4.22 -13.38
N LEU A 30 10.99 2.95 -13.61
CA LEU A 30 12.38 2.48 -13.51
C LEU A 30 13.16 2.56 -14.83
N LYS A 31 12.85 3.50 -15.69
CA LYS A 31 13.50 3.68 -17.01
C LYS A 31 15.01 3.83 -16.98
N LYS A 32 15.56 4.38 -15.91
CA LYS A 32 16.98 4.74 -15.79
C LYS A 32 17.57 4.17 -14.50
N LEU A 33 17.33 2.89 -14.24
CA LEU A 33 17.97 2.23 -13.11
C LEU A 33 19.46 2.04 -13.38
N LYS A 34 20.27 2.39 -12.38
CA LYS A 34 21.68 2.04 -12.36
C LYS A 34 21.87 0.54 -12.18
N SER A 35 23.06 0.04 -12.45
CA SER A 35 23.42 -1.39 -12.36
C SER A 35 23.32 -1.97 -10.95
N CYS A 36 23.27 -1.13 -9.92
CA CYS A 36 23.06 -1.53 -8.52
C CYS A 36 21.63 -2.05 -8.24
N VAL A 37 20.66 -1.79 -9.13
CA VAL A 37 19.28 -2.27 -9.00
C VAL A 37 19.07 -3.51 -9.85
N LYS A 38 18.73 -4.62 -9.19
CA LYS A 38 18.39 -5.89 -9.84
C LYS A 38 16.89 -6.16 -9.69
N VAL A 39 16.26 -6.66 -10.75
CA VAL A 39 14.86 -7.07 -10.75
C VAL A 39 14.79 -8.57 -10.94
N ILE A 40 14.29 -9.26 -9.94
CA ILE A 40 14.01 -10.69 -9.99
C ILE A 40 12.51 -10.89 -10.04
N ALA A 41 12.03 -11.54 -11.09
CA ALA A 41 10.61 -11.83 -11.25
C ALA A 41 10.28 -13.26 -10.81
N THR A 42 9.10 -13.46 -10.23
CA THR A 42 8.50 -14.78 -10.12
C THR A 42 7.78 -15.12 -11.42
N PRO A 43 7.56 -16.41 -11.76
CA PRO A 43 6.90 -16.82 -13.00
C PRO A 43 5.51 -16.18 -13.20
N ASN A 44 5.02 -16.21 -14.43
CA ASN A 44 3.65 -15.81 -14.76
C ASN A 44 2.64 -16.63 -13.93
N GLY A 45 1.51 -16.01 -13.57
CA GLY A 45 0.48 -16.62 -12.75
C GLY A 45 0.80 -16.64 -11.24
N THR A 46 1.93 -16.04 -10.82
CA THR A 46 2.22 -15.79 -9.40
C THR A 46 1.67 -14.43 -8.96
N ASP A 47 1.49 -14.27 -7.65
CA ASP A 47 1.00 -13.03 -7.09
C ASP A 47 2.05 -12.29 -6.23
N TYR A 48 1.62 -11.19 -5.66
CA TYR A 48 2.47 -10.35 -4.82
C TYR A 48 3.03 -11.07 -3.58
N TYR A 49 2.27 -12.03 -3.02
CA TYR A 49 2.73 -12.84 -1.90
C TYR A 49 3.87 -13.79 -2.32
N ASP A 50 3.78 -14.37 -3.52
CA ASP A 50 4.84 -15.25 -4.04
C ASP A 50 6.16 -14.47 -4.20
N ALA A 51 6.10 -13.22 -4.68
CA ALA A 51 7.27 -12.35 -4.76
C ALA A 51 7.83 -11.98 -3.36
N ILE A 52 6.98 -11.79 -2.35
CA ILE A 52 7.43 -11.59 -0.96
C ILE A 52 8.13 -12.86 -0.45
N ALA A 53 7.56 -14.03 -0.70
CA ALA A 53 8.14 -15.31 -0.27
C ALA A 53 9.51 -15.55 -0.92
N LEU A 54 9.69 -15.20 -2.21
CA LEU A 54 10.99 -15.22 -2.87
C LEU A 54 11.99 -14.29 -2.16
N GLY A 55 11.59 -13.06 -1.85
CA GLY A 55 12.42 -12.11 -1.10
C GLY A 55 12.82 -12.63 0.27
N GLU A 56 11.92 -13.29 0.99
CA GLU A 56 12.21 -13.92 2.28
C GLU A 56 13.22 -15.08 2.13
N LYS A 57 13.14 -15.85 1.04
CA LYS A 57 14.14 -16.89 0.74
C LYS A 57 15.51 -16.31 0.45
N LEU A 58 15.60 -15.26 -0.38
CA LEU A 58 16.86 -14.58 -0.65
C LEU A 58 17.52 -14.04 0.61
N CYS A 59 16.73 -13.53 1.56
CA CYS A 59 17.23 -13.00 2.82
C CYS A 59 17.73 -14.09 3.81
N LYS A 60 17.69 -15.38 3.46
CA LYS A 60 18.42 -16.42 4.19
C LYS A 60 19.93 -16.33 3.96
N ASP A 61 20.35 -15.78 2.83
CA ASP A 61 21.74 -15.40 2.58
C ASP A 61 22.03 -14.08 3.31
N PRO A 62 23.01 -14.04 4.22
CA PRO A 62 23.33 -12.86 5.04
C PRO A 62 23.78 -11.64 4.23
N ARG A 63 24.06 -11.79 2.93
CA ARG A 63 24.35 -10.67 2.02
C ARG A 63 23.11 -9.82 1.71
N TYR A 64 21.90 -10.36 1.93
CA TYR A 64 20.65 -9.69 1.67
C TYR A 64 19.94 -9.31 2.96
N LEU A 65 19.48 -8.07 3.04
CA LEU A 65 18.66 -7.56 4.13
C LEU A 65 17.23 -7.32 3.64
N ALA A 66 16.26 -7.87 4.36
CA ALA A 66 14.86 -7.58 4.08
C ALA A 66 14.56 -6.10 4.36
N GLU A 67 13.86 -5.44 3.44
CA GLU A 67 13.37 -4.07 3.66
C GLU A 67 12.39 -4.00 4.85
N GLY A 68 11.72 -5.11 5.17
CA GLY A 68 10.97 -5.31 6.42
C GLY A 68 9.53 -4.80 6.42
N GLY A 69 9.13 -4.01 5.45
CA GLY A 69 7.74 -3.53 5.35
C GLY A 69 7.29 -2.76 6.59
N ALA A 70 6.16 -3.15 7.17
CA ALA A 70 5.61 -2.51 8.37
C ALA A 70 6.49 -2.68 9.64
N LYS A 71 7.40 -3.66 9.64
CA LYS A 71 8.34 -3.87 10.75
C LYS A 71 9.53 -2.90 10.72
N ASN A 72 9.77 -2.25 9.59
CA ASN A 72 10.87 -1.30 9.43
C ASN A 72 10.45 0.09 9.89
N VAL A 73 11.02 0.52 11.03
CA VAL A 73 10.73 1.84 11.64
C VAL A 73 11.15 2.98 10.71
N ALA A 74 12.33 2.89 10.10
CA ALA A 74 12.82 3.94 9.18
C ALA A 74 11.89 4.09 7.97
N ARG A 75 11.34 2.97 7.46
CA ARG A 75 10.32 3.03 6.41
C ARG A 75 9.05 3.73 6.87
N ARG A 76 8.55 3.43 8.07
CA ARG A 76 7.38 4.12 8.63
C ARG A 76 7.64 5.61 8.80
N ASP A 77 8.81 5.98 9.30
CA ASP A 77 9.21 7.40 9.41
C ASP A 77 9.24 8.09 8.04
N GLY A 78 9.87 7.47 7.04
CA GLY A 78 9.89 8.00 5.67
C GLY A 78 8.49 8.11 5.05
N MET A 79 7.61 7.13 5.25
CA MET A 79 6.22 7.20 4.77
C MET A 79 5.38 8.23 5.53
N GLY A 80 5.76 8.59 6.74
CA GLY A 80 5.13 9.64 7.54
C GLY A 80 5.30 11.04 6.94
N THR A 81 6.25 11.26 6.04
CA THR A 81 6.41 12.54 5.34
C THR A 81 5.16 12.97 4.57
N THR A 82 4.30 12.04 4.20
CA THR A 82 3.01 12.35 3.55
C THR A 82 2.10 13.16 4.46
N ILE A 83 1.95 12.77 5.73
CA ILE A 83 1.14 13.52 6.70
C ILE A 83 1.83 14.83 7.09
N LEU A 84 3.17 14.85 7.20
CA LEU A 84 3.91 16.06 7.52
C LEU A 84 3.69 17.12 6.44
N SER A 85 3.84 16.77 5.16
CA SER A 85 3.57 17.68 4.04
C SER A 85 2.12 18.16 4.00
N ALA A 86 1.15 17.29 4.27
CA ALA A 86 -0.26 17.69 4.30
C ALA A 86 -0.52 18.70 5.42
N VAL A 87 -0.02 18.44 6.63
CA VAL A 87 -0.21 19.31 7.79
C VAL A 87 0.47 20.67 7.60
N GLU A 88 1.63 20.72 6.95
CA GLU A 88 2.29 21.97 6.62
C GLU A 88 1.44 22.86 5.72
N VAL A 89 0.76 22.25 4.74
CA VAL A 89 -0.10 22.98 3.79
C VAL A 89 -1.43 23.42 4.43
N ILE A 90 -2.09 22.53 5.19
CA ILE A 90 -3.41 22.80 5.76
C ILE A 90 -3.36 23.50 7.13
N GLY A 91 -2.20 23.58 7.76
CA GLY A 91 -1.98 24.27 9.04
C GLY A 91 -2.54 23.53 10.27
N ARG A 92 -3.03 22.31 10.14
CA ARG A 92 -3.60 21.51 11.23
C ARG A 92 -3.52 20.02 10.96
N ILE A 93 -3.65 19.20 12.01
CA ILE A 93 -3.83 17.75 11.87
C ILE A 93 -5.21 17.47 11.26
N PRO A 94 -5.33 16.61 10.22
CA PRO A 94 -6.63 16.21 9.66
C PRO A 94 -7.52 15.52 10.71
N ASP A 95 -8.84 15.62 10.54
CA ASP A 95 -9.80 14.92 11.39
C ASP A 95 -9.90 13.43 11.01
N ALA A 96 -9.70 13.13 9.73
CA ALA A 96 -9.75 11.77 9.20
C ALA A 96 -8.69 11.54 8.10
N TYR A 97 -8.19 10.31 8.05
CA TYR A 97 -7.25 9.84 7.04
C TYR A 97 -7.79 8.60 6.35
N PHE A 98 -7.73 8.55 5.02
CA PHE A 98 -8.19 7.43 4.21
C PHE A 98 -7.09 6.85 3.34
N GLN A 99 -6.93 5.53 3.37
CA GLN A 99 -5.99 4.80 2.51
C GLN A 99 -6.47 3.38 2.22
N ALA A 100 -6.32 2.93 0.98
CA ALA A 100 -6.40 1.51 0.66
C ALA A 100 -5.11 0.78 1.06
N VAL A 101 -5.22 -0.40 1.62
CA VAL A 101 -4.11 -1.08 2.29
C VAL A 101 -3.91 -2.52 1.82
N GLY A 102 -2.65 -2.87 1.53
CA GLY A 102 -2.19 -4.25 1.37
C GLY A 102 -1.49 -4.76 2.63
N SER A 103 -0.62 -3.93 3.24
CA SER A 103 0.08 -4.23 4.50
C SER A 103 -0.27 -3.26 5.62
N GLY A 104 -0.89 -2.13 5.30
CA GLY A 104 -1.21 -1.08 6.26
C GLY A 104 -0.05 -0.15 6.64
N THR A 105 1.17 -0.36 6.11
CA THR A 105 2.35 0.41 6.52
C THR A 105 2.15 1.93 6.41
N GLY A 106 1.51 2.42 5.34
CA GLY A 106 1.25 3.85 5.16
C GLY A 106 0.27 4.42 6.18
N ALA A 107 -0.77 3.66 6.52
CA ALA A 107 -1.74 4.06 7.53
C ALA A 107 -1.11 4.09 8.93
N ILE A 108 -0.27 3.10 9.26
CA ILE A 108 0.51 3.08 10.51
C ILE A 108 1.42 4.31 10.58
N ALA A 109 2.15 4.60 9.51
CA ALA A 109 3.06 5.74 9.43
C ALA A 109 2.33 7.09 9.58
N ALA A 110 1.17 7.24 8.94
CA ALA A 110 0.34 8.44 9.07
C ALA A 110 -0.13 8.65 10.51
N TRP A 111 -0.60 7.59 11.17
CA TRP A 111 -1.03 7.63 12.57
C TRP A 111 0.12 7.98 13.52
N GLU A 112 1.26 7.30 13.42
CA GLU A 112 2.43 7.56 14.27
C GLU A 112 2.90 9.01 14.17
N ASN A 113 2.93 9.56 12.95
CA ASN A 113 3.32 10.96 12.75
C ASN A 113 2.23 11.95 13.18
N ALA A 114 0.95 11.64 13.01
CA ALA A 114 -0.13 12.46 13.59
C ALA A 114 -0.05 12.51 15.13
N CYS A 115 0.27 11.40 15.79
CA CYS A 115 0.50 11.35 17.24
C CYS A 115 1.71 12.20 17.66
N ARG A 116 2.80 12.19 16.86
CA ARG A 116 3.97 13.04 17.13
C ARG A 116 3.64 14.52 16.97
N LEU A 117 2.89 14.89 15.93
CA LEU A 117 2.43 16.27 15.69
C LEU A 117 1.49 16.76 16.81
N ALA A 118 0.58 15.91 17.29
CA ALA A 118 -0.29 16.24 18.41
C ALA A 118 0.48 16.48 19.70
N LYS A 119 1.54 15.69 19.97
CA LYS A 119 2.44 15.91 21.12
C LYS A 119 3.28 17.19 20.98
N ASP A 120 3.64 17.57 19.75
CA ASP A 120 4.34 18.82 19.48
C ASP A 120 3.45 20.06 19.68
N GLY A 121 2.15 19.93 19.42
CA GLY A 121 1.12 20.95 19.65
C GLY A 121 1.04 22.08 18.63
N ARG A 122 2.04 22.28 17.76
CA ARG A 122 2.06 23.39 16.78
C ARG A 122 0.90 23.36 15.78
N PHE A 123 0.35 22.18 15.51
CA PHE A 123 -0.72 21.96 14.51
C PHE A 123 -2.04 21.50 15.16
N GLY A 124 -2.17 21.74 16.47
CA GLY A 124 -3.32 21.29 17.25
C GLY A 124 -3.10 19.92 17.89
N GLU A 125 -4.05 19.53 18.74
CA GLU A 125 -4.00 18.29 19.53
C GLU A 125 -5.09 17.30 19.10
N ASN A 126 -5.79 17.57 18.00
CA ASN A 126 -6.88 16.71 17.54
C ASN A 126 -6.37 15.33 17.16
N ARG A 127 -7.18 14.32 17.46
CA ARG A 127 -6.87 12.92 17.19
C ARG A 127 -7.43 12.52 15.83
N MET A 128 -6.54 12.32 14.87
CA MET A 128 -6.90 11.89 13.52
C MET A 128 -7.46 10.46 13.53
N ARG A 129 -8.64 10.24 12.97
CA ARG A 129 -9.20 8.90 12.78
C ARG A 129 -8.64 8.27 11.51
N VAL A 130 -8.29 6.99 11.56
CA VAL A 130 -7.69 6.28 10.41
C VAL A 130 -8.69 5.30 9.83
N TYR A 131 -9.00 5.47 8.55
CA TYR A 131 -9.89 4.59 7.80
C TYR A 131 -9.12 3.86 6.71
N CYS A 132 -9.24 2.55 6.72
CA CYS A 132 -8.57 1.68 5.75
C CYS A 132 -9.57 1.06 4.79
N ALA A 133 -9.12 0.70 3.60
CA ALA A 133 -9.96 0.03 2.61
C ALA A 133 -9.27 -1.17 1.97
N GLN A 134 -10.05 -2.20 1.67
CA GLN A 134 -9.65 -3.34 0.86
C GLN A 134 -10.62 -3.58 -0.29
N ASN A 135 -10.10 -4.13 -1.39
CA ASN A 135 -10.87 -4.45 -2.58
C ASN A 135 -11.51 -5.84 -2.46
N SER A 136 -12.85 -5.88 -2.45
CA SER A 136 -13.63 -7.12 -2.43
C SER A 136 -13.49 -7.87 -3.77
N PRO A 137 -13.38 -9.23 -3.73
CA PRO A 137 -13.60 -10.11 -2.56
C PRO A 137 -12.36 -10.39 -1.69
N PHE A 138 -11.22 -9.77 -1.94
CA PHE A 138 -10.00 -9.97 -1.14
C PHE A 138 -9.96 -9.00 0.06
N THR A 139 -10.60 -9.37 1.18
CA THR A 139 -10.89 -8.48 2.31
C THR A 139 -10.39 -9.01 3.66
N LEU A 140 -9.28 -9.76 3.66
CA LEU A 140 -8.81 -10.51 4.83
C LEU A 140 -8.66 -9.68 6.11
N MET A 141 -8.10 -8.47 6.02
CA MET A 141 -7.96 -7.59 7.20
C MET A 141 -9.29 -6.94 7.59
N TYR A 142 -10.14 -6.58 6.62
CA TYR A 142 -11.48 -6.08 6.88
C TYR A 142 -12.32 -7.13 7.62
N ASP A 143 -12.32 -8.37 7.15
CA ASP A 143 -13.09 -9.46 7.76
C ASP A 143 -12.62 -9.73 9.19
N SER A 144 -11.29 -9.71 9.43
CA SER A 144 -10.70 -9.86 10.76
C SER A 144 -11.08 -8.70 11.69
N TRP A 145 -11.03 -7.47 11.18
CA TRP A 145 -11.43 -6.28 11.95
C TRP A 145 -12.91 -6.33 12.35
N LYS A 146 -13.80 -6.66 11.41
CA LYS A 146 -15.25 -6.76 11.68
C LYS A 146 -15.59 -7.92 12.62
N ALA A 147 -14.77 -8.97 12.66
CA ALA A 147 -14.85 -10.03 13.65
C ALA A 147 -14.29 -9.63 15.04
N GLY A 148 -13.75 -8.42 15.18
CA GLY A 148 -13.09 -7.96 16.41
C GLY A 148 -11.79 -8.70 16.72
N SER A 149 -11.23 -9.44 15.76
CA SER A 149 -10.05 -10.27 15.95
C SER A 149 -8.76 -9.50 15.64
N ARG A 150 -7.78 -9.63 16.53
CA ARG A 150 -6.39 -9.20 16.25
C ARG A 150 -5.73 -10.15 15.25
N GLU A 151 -6.05 -11.43 15.31
CA GLU A 151 -5.53 -12.42 14.36
C GLU A 151 -6.35 -12.42 13.06
N LEU A 152 -5.67 -12.74 11.97
CA LEU A 152 -6.37 -12.89 10.69
C LEU A 152 -7.35 -14.05 10.75
N VAL A 153 -8.56 -13.84 10.22
CA VAL A 153 -9.53 -14.93 10.06
C VAL A 153 -8.94 -16.04 9.20
N PRO A 154 -9.19 -17.30 9.54
CA PRO A 154 -8.70 -18.43 8.76
C PRO A 154 -9.21 -18.39 7.32
N ILE A 155 -8.31 -18.63 6.37
CA ILE A 155 -8.60 -18.74 4.95
C ILE A 155 -7.63 -19.75 4.33
N THR A 156 -8.09 -20.60 3.42
CA THR A 156 -7.18 -21.51 2.74
C THR A 156 -6.29 -20.77 1.72
N PRO A 157 -5.10 -21.29 1.42
CA PRO A 157 -4.23 -20.71 0.38
C PRO A 157 -4.93 -20.59 -0.98
N GLU A 158 -5.73 -21.60 -1.36
CA GLU A 158 -6.47 -21.67 -2.63
C GLU A 158 -7.56 -20.60 -2.67
N GLU A 159 -8.37 -20.50 -1.62
CA GLU A 159 -9.40 -19.47 -1.52
C GLU A 159 -8.80 -18.05 -1.53
N SER A 160 -7.72 -17.86 -0.78
CA SER A 160 -7.02 -16.58 -0.73
C SER A 160 -6.46 -16.17 -2.09
N ARG A 161 -5.87 -17.13 -2.84
CA ARG A 161 -5.38 -16.90 -4.20
C ARG A 161 -6.54 -16.58 -5.15
N GLY A 162 -7.61 -17.37 -5.15
CA GLY A 162 -8.76 -17.13 -6.01
C GLY A 162 -9.40 -15.76 -5.78
N LYS A 163 -9.50 -15.31 -4.52
CA LYS A 163 -9.98 -13.95 -4.21
C LYS A 163 -9.01 -12.87 -4.72
N ALA A 164 -7.70 -13.08 -4.61
CA ALA A 164 -6.69 -12.14 -5.08
C ALA A 164 -6.67 -12.02 -6.62
N GLU A 165 -7.01 -13.08 -7.34
CA GLU A 165 -7.05 -13.11 -8.80
C GLU A 165 -8.15 -12.24 -9.41
N VAL A 166 -9.25 -12.01 -8.72
CA VAL A 166 -10.40 -11.28 -9.28
C VAL A 166 -10.47 -9.81 -8.90
N ILE A 167 -9.68 -9.34 -7.92
CA ILE A 167 -9.67 -7.92 -7.56
C ILE A 167 -8.94 -7.08 -8.62
N LEU A 168 -9.36 -5.82 -8.80
CA LEU A 168 -8.68 -4.88 -9.69
C LEU A 168 -7.42 -4.28 -9.05
N ALA A 169 -7.45 -4.01 -7.77
CA ALA A 169 -6.34 -3.42 -7.03
C ALA A 169 -5.30 -4.49 -6.62
N LYS A 170 -4.64 -5.12 -7.59
CA LYS A 170 -3.70 -6.24 -7.39
C LYS A 170 -2.62 -5.97 -6.33
N VAL A 171 -2.14 -4.74 -6.22
CA VAL A 171 -1.15 -4.35 -5.21
C VAL A 171 -1.64 -4.47 -3.76
N LEU A 172 -2.94 -4.68 -3.55
CA LEU A 172 -3.53 -4.88 -2.23
C LEU A 172 -3.60 -6.37 -1.83
N SER A 173 -3.23 -7.30 -2.72
CA SER A 173 -3.38 -8.75 -2.54
C SER A 173 -2.33 -9.41 -1.65
N ASN A 174 -1.92 -8.77 -0.56
CA ASN A 174 -1.03 -9.41 0.39
C ASN A 174 -1.79 -10.50 1.18
N ARG A 175 -1.54 -11.76 0.84
CA ARG A 175 -2.22 -12.92 1.47
C ARG A 175 -1.78 -13.19 2.91
N LYS A 176 -0.69 -12.55 3.38
CA LYS A 176 -0.21 -12.65 4.75
C LYS A 176 0.21 -11.26 5.28
N PRO A 177 -0.75 -10.33 5.42
CA PRO A 177 -0.44 -8.99 5.88
C PRO A 177 -0.01 -9.00 7.36
N PRO A 178 0.90 -8.09 7.77
CA PRO A 178 1.35 -7.97 9.17
C PRO A 178 0.30 -7.23 10.02
N TYR A 179 -0.95 -7.67 9.98
CA TYR A 179 -2.10 -7.01 10.60
C TYR A 179 -2.04 -7.04 12.13
N SER A 180 -1.67 -8.22 12.69
CA SER A 180 -1.61 -8.46 14.14
C SER A 180 -0.31 -7.99 14.82
N LEU A 181 0.60 -7.39 14.03
CA LEU A 181 1.86 -6.84 14.57
C LEU A 181 1.56 -5.85 15.71
N ALA A 182 2.27 -5.94 16.84
CA ALA A 182 2.18 -4.97 17.92
C ALA A 182 2.55 -3.56 17.42
N GLY A 183 1.71 -2.56 17.72
CA GLY A 183 1.77 -1.22 17.13
C GLY A 183 1.46 -1.21 15.62
N GLY A 184 0.89 -2.29 15.09
CA GLY A 184 0.50 -2.43 13.70
C GLY A 184 -0.92 -1.93 13.41
N LEU A 185 -1.48 -2.38 12.28
CA LEU A 185 -2.73 -1.81 11.78
C LEU A 185 -3.93 -2.04 12.70
N PHE A 186 -4.01 -3.19 13.36
CA PHE A 186 -5.08 -3.45 14.33
C PHE A 186 -5.07 -2.42 15.47
N ASP A 187 -3.88 -2.16 16.05
CA ASP A 187 -3.74 -1.20 17.15
C ASP A 187 -4.03 0.22 16.67
N VAL A 188 -3.54 0.61 15.50
CA VAL A 188 -3.81 1.92 14.89
C VAL A 188 -5.31 2.18 14.74
N LEU A 189 -6.05 1.24 14.17
CA LEU A 189 -7.50 1.39 14.00
C LEU A 189 -8.22 1.52 15.34
N LYS A 190 -7.83 0.69 16.32
CA LYS A 190 -8.43 0.73 17.66
C LYS A 190 -8.12 2.02 18.39
N GLU A 191 -6.87 2.47 18.36
CA GLU A 191 -6.42 3.68 19.05
C GLU A 191 -6.93 4.96 18.41
N SER A 192 -7.05 4.99 17.08
CA SER A 192 -7.55 6.15 16.32
C SER A 192 -9.07 6.28 16.31
N ASN A 193 -9.85 5.34 16.87
CA ASN A 193 -11.27 5.21 16.62
C ASN A 193 -11.59 5.12 15.11
N GLY A 194 -10.73 4.44 14.38
CA GLY A 194 -10.85 4.22 12.96
C GLY A 194 -11.73 3.05 12.60
N ASP A 195 -11.84 2.78 11.31
CA ASP A 195 -12.62 1.64 10.82
C ASP A 195 -12.05 1.14 9.48
N PHE A 196 -12.64 0.05 9.00
CA PHE A 196 -12.29 -0.60 7.76
C PHE A 196 -13.48 -0.62 6.79
N TYR A 197 -13.21 -0.35 5.51
CA TYR A 197 -14.18 -0.43 4.42
C TYR A 197 -13.81 -1.51 3.41
N LYS A 198 -14.81 -2.19 2.87
CA LYS A 198 -14.66 -3.05 1.69
C LYS A 198 -15.25 -2.35 0.47
N VAL A 199 -14.57 -2.44 -0.66
CA VAL A 199 -14.94 -1.75 -1.90
C VAL A 199 -14.96 -2.76 -3.04
N SER A 200 -16.03 -2.77 -3.83
CA SER A 200 -16.15 -3.65 -4.99
C SER A 200 -15.34 -3.16 -6.19
N ASN A 201 -15.12 -4.05 -7.17
CA ASN A 201 -14.50 -3.67 -8.44
C ASN A 201 -15.31 -2.59 -9.18
N ASP A 202 -16.64 -2.68 -9.15
CA ASP A 202 -17.51 -1.71 -9.82
C ASP A 202 -17.39 -0.32 -9.18
N GLN A 203 -17.31 -0.24 -7.85
CA GLN A 203 -17.06 1.02 -7.15
C GLN A 203 -15.68 1.59 -7.52
N ILE A 204 -14.65 0.74 -7.64
CA ILE A 204 -13.32 1.17 -8.06
C ILE A 204 -13.36 1.79 -9.46
N VAL A 205 -13.94 1.08 -10.44
CA VAL A 205 -14.05 1.58 -11.83
C VAL A 205 -14.82 2.89 -11.86
N TYR A 206 -15.95 2.96 -11.17
CA TYR A 206 -16.76 4.18 -11.09
C TYR A 206 -15.94 5.36 -10.54
N TRP A 207 -15.21 5.18 -9.43
CA TRP A 207 -14.45 6.25 -8.82
C TRP A 207 -13.16 6.61 -9.56
N MET A 208 -12.55 5.70 -10.30
CA MET A 208 -11.48 6.05 -11.25
C MET A 208 -11.99 7.05 -12.29
N LEU A 209 -13.15 6.78 -12.89
CA LEU A 209 -13.77 7.66 -13.89
C LEU A 209 -14.22 8.99 -13.28
N GLN A 210 -14.87 8.97 -12.11
CA GLN A 210 -15.34 10.20 -11.45
C GLN A 210 -14.17 11.08 -11.02
N PHE A 211 -13.09 10.51 -10.52
CA PHE A 211 -11.89 11.24 -10.13
C PHE A 211 -11.23 11.88 -11.35
N PHE A 212 -11.08 11.13 -12.44
CA PHE A 212 -10.55 11.67 -13.68
C PHE A 212 -11.41 12.84 -14.22
N ASN A 213 -12.73 12.70 -14.23
CA ASN A 213 -13.62 13.72 -14.74
C ASN A 213 -13.63 15.01 -13.88
N LYS A 214 -13.37 14.89 -12.59
CA LYS A 214 -13.44 16.03 -11.65
C LYS A 214 -12.08 16.70 -11.44
N GLU A 215 -11.03 15.90 -11.34
CA GLU A 215 -9.68 16.36 -10.94
C GLU A 215 -8.70 16.40 -12.14
N GLY A 216 -9.06 15.79 -13.27
CA GLY A 216 -8.21 15.75 -14.46
C GLY A 216 -7.03 14.75 -14.38
N TYR A 217 -6.99 13.92 -13.34
CA TYR A 217 -5.94 12.93 -13.13
C TYR A 217 -6.49 11.51 -13.14
N ASP A 218 -5.81 10.62 -13.88
CA ASP A 218 -6.05 9.18 -13.77
C ASP A 218 -5.44 8.64 -12.48
N ILE A 219 -6.20 7.87 -11.72
CA ILE A 219 -5.74 7.22 -10.50
C ILE A 219 -5.76 5.70 -10.63
N LEU A 220 -4.83 5.03 -9.95
CA LEU A 220 -4.77 3.58 -9.96
C LEU A 220 -5.90 2.96 -9.12
N PRO A 221 -6.27 1.68 -9.38
CA PRO A 221 -7.36 1.01 -8.68
C PRO A 221 -7.27 1.07 -7.15
N ALA A 222 -6.07 0.95 -6.59
CA ALA A 222 -5.87 1.06 -5.14
C ALA A 222 -6.21 2.46 -4.60
N ALA A 223 -5.87 3.53 -5.33
CA ALA A 223 -6.24 4.89 -4.95
C ALA A 223 -7.76 5.10 -5.04
N ALA A 224 -8.39 4.61 -6.10
CA ALA A 224 -9.85 4.66 -6.26
C ALA A 224 -10.60 3.88 -5.17
N CYS A 225 -10.01 2.81 -4.65
CA CYS A 225 -10.52 2.08 -3.50
C CYS A 225 -10.59 2.99 -2.24
N ALA A 226 -9.59 3.84 -2.01
CA ALA A 226 -9.63 4.82 -0.91
C ALA A 226 -10.68 5.92 -1.14
N VAL A 227 -10.84 6.39 -2.39
CA VAL A 227 -11.90 7.36 -2.75
C VAL A 227 -13.29 6.78 -2.46
N ALA A 228 -13.55 5.55 -2.90
CA ALA A 228 -14.81 4.86 -2.65
C ALA A 228 -15.09 4.69 -1.15
N ALA A 229 -14.07 4.34 -0.37
CA ALA A 229 -14.20 4.20 1.08
C ALA A 229 -14.57 5.53 1.76
N LEU A 230 -13.95 6.64 1.36
CA LEU A 230 -14.33 7.97 1.84
C LEU A 230 -15.80 8.30 1.50
N LYS A 231 -16.22 7.98 0.28
CA LYS A 231 -17.60 8.21 -0.13
C LYS A 231 -18.59 7.39 0.71
N ASN A 232 -18.29 6.12 0.95
CA ASN A 232 -19.10 5.27 1.82
C ASN A 232 -19.17 5.84 3.25
N ALA A 233 -18.04 6.28 3.81
CA ALA A 233 -17.99 6.88 5.14
C ALA A 233 -18.81 8.18 5.26
N LEU A 234 -18.89 8.98 4.19
CA LEU A 234 -19.75 10.17 4.12
C LEU A 234 -21.23 9.79 4.04
N GLU A 235 -21.57 8.74 3.30
CA GLU A 235 -22.95 8.25 3.18
C GLU A 235 -23.46 7.63 4.49
N ASP A 236 -22.56 6.92 5.19
CA ASP A 236 -22.84 6.34 6.51
C ASP A 236 -22.87 7.39 7.64
N GLY A 237 -22.54 8.66 7.35
CA GLY A 237 -22.48 9.74 8.34
C GLY A 237 -21.33 9.61 9.34
N VAL A 238 -20.36 8.72 9.09
CA VAL A 238 -19.19 8.50 9.93
C VAL A 238 -18.18 9.64 9.82
N VAL A 239 -18.09 10.22 8.63
CA VAL A 239 -17.32 11.43 8.35
C VAL A 239 -18.27 12.54 7.95
N LYS A 240 -18.12 13.72 8.54
CA LYS A 240 -18.96 14.89 8.25
C LYS A 240 -18.37 15.74 7.12
N ARG A 241 -19.20 16.54 6.47
CA ARG A 241 -18.78 17.38 5.33
C ARG A 241 -17.89 18.55 5.72
N ASP A 242 -17.91 18.96 6.97
CA ASP A 242 -17.11 20.05 7.54
C ASP A 242 -15.78 19.56 8.13
N GLU A 243 -15.53 18.26 8.14
CA GLU A 243 -14.26 17.70 8.60
C GLU A 243 -13.15 17.84 7.55
N THR A 244 -11.95 18.10 8.03
CA THR A 244 -10.74 18.09 7.20
C THR A 244 -10.28 16.65 7.00
N VAL A 245 -10.36 16.16 5.76
CA VAL A 245 -10.01 14.79 5.40
C VAL A 245 -8.73 14.77 4.58
N MET A 246 -7.78 13.94 4.99
CA MET A 246 -6.63 13.58 4.16
C MET A 246 -6.93 12.26 3.43
N LEU A 247 -7.10 12.33 2.12
CA LEU A 247 -7.25 11.18 1.24
C LEU A 247 -5.90 10.86 0.57
N ASN A 248 -5.34 9.70 0.85
CA ASN A 248 -4.06 9.30 0.30
C ASN A 248 -4.21 8.66 -1.08
N ILE A 249 -3.91 9.41 -2.13
CA ILE A 249 -3.87 8.93 -3.52
C ILE A 249 -2.52 8.25 -3.76
N THR A 250 -2.48 6.94 -3.59
CA THR A 250 -1.25 6.13 -3.60
C THR A 250 -0.67 5.85 -4.98
N GLY A 251 -1.36 6.23 -6.06
CA GLY A 251 -0.87 6.07 -7.42
C GLY A 251 -1.77 6.75 -8.44
N ALA A 252 -1.15 7.48 -9.38
CA ALA A 252 -1.82 8.25 -10.42
C ALA A 252 -0.90 8.47 -11.62
N GLY A 253 -1.41 9.00 -12.73
CA GLY A 253 -0.63 9.51 -13.85
C GLY A 253 -0.14 8.44 -14.83
N MET A 254 -0.73 7.26 -14.88
CA MET A 254 -0.35 6.19 -15.80
C MET A 254 -0.61 6.57 -17.28
N LEU A 255 -1.72 7.24 -17.57
CA LEU A 255 -2.04 7.69 -18.92
C LEU A 255 -0.98 8.67 -19.45
N ASN A 256 -0.54 9.61 -18.61
CA ASN A 256 0.53 10.54 -18.98
C ASN A 256 1.88 9.83 -19.14
N ALA A 257 2.18 8.83 -18.31
CA ALA A 257 3.39 8.05 -18.42
C ALA A 257 3.41 7.23 -19.73
N THR A 258 2.30 6.52 -20.03
CA THR A 258 2.18 5.69 -21.23
C THR A 258 2.18 6.52 -22.51
N SER A 259 1.55 7.70 -22.53
CA SER A 259 1.52 8.58 -23.70
C SER A 259 2.90 9.10 -24.11
N LYS A 260 3.84 9.18 -23.16
CA LYS A 260 5.24 9.59 -23.41
C LYS A 260 6.12 8.44 -23.94
N GLY A 261 5.55 7.27 -24.18
CA GLY A 261 6.24 6.06 -24.60
C GLY A 261 7.35 5.68 -23.61
N PHE A 262 7.25 4.56 -22.93
CA PHE A 262 8.34 4.02 -22.13
C PHE A 262 8.57 2.55 -22.43
N GLU A 263 9.82 2.16 -22.44
CA GLU A 263 10.17 0.75 -22.49
C GLU A 263 10.07 0.18 -21.07
N MET A 264 9.38 -0.96 -20.94
CA MET A 264 9.35 -1.69 -19.68
C MET A 264 10.70 -2.34 -19.45
N LYS A 265 11.22 -2.21 -18.22
CA LYS A 265 12.41 -2.96 -17.83
C LYS A 265 12.06 -4.46 -17.84
N LYS A 266 12.88 -5.24 -18.55
CA LYS A 266 12.84 -6.70 -18.45
C LYS A 266 13.44 -7.12 -17.10
N PRO A 267 12.96 -8.22 -16.47
CA PRO A 267 13.61 -8.75 -15.29
C PRO A 267 15.04 -9.20 -15.63
N ASP A 268 15.95 -9.01 -14.68
CA ASP A 268 17.31 -9.51 -14.79
C ASP A 268 17.33 -11.06 -14.67
N LEU A 269 16.35 -11.60 -13.92
CA LEU A 269 16.20 -13.02 -13.68
C LEU A 269 14.74 -13.39 -13.40
N ILE A 270 14.32 -14.60 -13.78
CA ILE A 270 13.01 -15.17 -13.41
C ILE A 270 13.26 -16.41 -12.57
N LEU A 271 12.79 -16.43 -11.33
CA LEU A 271 13.01 -17.51 -10.36
C LEU A 271 11.67 -18.03 -9.81
N SER A 272 11.55 -19.35 -9.74
CA SER A 272 10.44 -20.01 -9.05
C SER A 272 10.56 -19.83 -7.54
N THR A 273 9.42 -19.79 -6.86
CA THR A 273 9.39 -19.83 -5.38
C THR A 273 9.75 -21.20 -4.82
N ASP A 274 9.82 -22.24 -5.66
CA ASP A 274 10.14 -23.63 -5.27
C ASP A 274 11.63 -23.98 -5.32
N LEU A 275 12.48 -23.00 -5.69
CA LEU A 275 13.94 -23.20 -5.68
C LEU A 275 14.43 -23.64 -4.30
N SER A 276 15.24 -24.71 -4.27
CA SER A 276 16.01 -25.07 -3.09
C SER A 276 17.06 -23.99 -2.80
N ALA A 277 17.47 -23.88 -1.55
CA ALA A 277 18.42 -22.84 -1.12
C ALA A 277 19.82 -22.99 -1.73
N GLU A 278 20.04 -24.01 -2.57
CA GLU A 278 21.32 -24.36 -3.21
C GLU A 278 21.41 -23.95 -4.69
N GLU A 279 20.29 -23.53 -5.30
CA GLU A 279 20.22 -22.98 -6.68
C GLU A 279 20.15 -21.45 -6.68
#